data_c47f54fd162b14c779482860f8f94948
#
_entry.id   c47f54fd162b14c779482860f8f94948
#
_cell.length_a   1.000
_cell.length_b   1.000
_cell.length_c   1.000
_cell.angle_alpha   90.00
_cell.angle_beta   90.00
_cell.angle_gamma   90.00
#
_symmetry.space_group_name_H-M   'P 1'
#
loop_
_entity.id
_entity.type
_entity.pdbx_description
1 polymer ?
#
loop_
_entity_poly.entity_id
_entity_poly.type
_entity_poly.pdbx_seq_one_letter_code
_entity_poly.pdbx_strand_id
1 'polypeptide(L)'
;MDDIKKTAAQFQILDYSPIGQFVLRKDFVVIFWNKCMENWSGISKDQIVGTDLITHFPHIKSGKYTERIKEIFSSSQPLIFPSKFNEHFIPSPLPGGKFRIQNTFITRIPAPEEGEYYAFFAIQDETNITAALESNESALNQLKEEIEVRKQAEEQLVQLARYDSVTGLANRTLLREGLLRALAKTRRNHKTFALIFLDLDHFKDINDTMGHDVGDLLLKSVADRLKGRVRENDLVVRMGGDEFAILSDDCTPDGAAHIAQGILEVLDPFHKLGNNEVFVSSSVGIAMYPDAGEDPESICKSADTAMYLAKTTGRNNYQFYSQELHEQTVKRIHLENDLRRALDQNEFALFYQPKVSMNGKVIGMEALIRWQHSKL
;
A
#
# COMPACT_ATOMS: atom_id res chain seq x y z
N MET A 1 -27.70 24.70 -67.36
CA MET A 1 -28.29 25.20 -66.10
C MET A 1 -29.60 24.47 -65.77
N ASP A 2 -30.49 24.26 -66.72
CA ASP A 2 -31.79 23.61 -66.42
C ASP A 2 -31.65 22.13 -65.95
N ASP A 3 -30.69 21.41 -66.44
CA ASP A 3 -30.46 19.99 -66.11
C ASP A 3 -29.95 19.84 -64.68
N ILE A 4 -29.08 20.72 -64.20
CA ILE A 4 -28.59 20.68 -62.80
C ILE A 4 -29.72 21.00 -61.81
N LYS A 5 -30.58 21.97 -62.13
CA LYS A 5 -31.76 22.33 -61.31
C LYS A 5 -32.77 21.18 -61.21
N LYS A 6 -32.98 20.47 -62.31
CA LYS A 6 -33.90 19.31 -62.34
C LYS A 6 -33.36 18.15 -61.57
N THR A 7 -32.04 17.88 -61.60
CA THR A 7 -31.38 16.84 -60.85
C THR A 7 -31.33 17.19 -59.37
N ALA A 8 -31.03 18.47 -59.00
CA ALA A 8 -31.05 18.93 -57.62
C ALA A 8 -32.38 18.79 -56.94
N ALA A 9 -33.51 18.89 -57.68
CA ALA A 9 -34.85 18.69 -57.15
C ALA A 9 -35.09 17.27 -56.59
N GLN A 10 -34.40 16.25 -57.15
CA GLN A 10 -34.52 14.86 -56.65
C GLN A 10 -33.92 14.67 -55.25
N PHE A 11 -33.07 15.55 -54.80
CA PHE A 11 -32.39 15.50 -53.50
C PHE A 11 -33.00 16.41 -52.46
N GLN A 12 -34.10 17.12 -52.73
CA GLN A 12 -34.70 18.10 -51.84
C GLN A 12 -35.07 17.54 -50.43
N ILE A 13 -35.40 16.27 -50.36
CA ILE A 13 -35.71 15.59 -49.08
C ILE A 13 -34.50 15.65 -48.12
N LEU A 14 -33.30 15.73 -48.63
CA LEU A 14 -32.03 15.79 -47.86
C LEU A 14 -31.85 17.17 -47.20
N ASP A 15 -32.61 18.21 -47.55
CA ASP A 15 -32.59 19.49 -46.88
C ASP A 15 -33.09 19.42 -45.42
N TYR A 16 -33.86 18.36 -45.08
CA TYR A 16 -34.32 18.09 -43.71
C TYR A 16 -33.37 17.26 -42.90
N SER A 17 -32.26 16.81 -43.50
CA SER A 17 -31.28 15.99 -42.80
C SER A 17 -30.42 16.81 -41.82
N PRO A 18 -30.20 16.32 -40.59
CA PRO A 18 -29.34 17.02 -39.61
C PRO A 18 -27.85 16.89 -39.90
N ILE A 19 -27.45 16.08 -40.88
CA ILE A 19 -26.05 15.91 -41.31
C ILE A 19 -25.77 16.67 -42.59
N GLY A 20 -24.53 17.13 -42.77
CA GLY A 20 -24.13 17.82 -43.98
C GLY A 20 -24.13 16.89 -45.17
N GLN A 21 -24.85 17.22 -46.23
CA GLN A 21 -24.94 16.38 -47.44
C GLN A 21 -24.83 17.20 -48.67
N PHE A 22 -24.05 16.68 -49.66
CA PHE A 22 -23.96 17.26 -50.97
C PHE A 22 -23.65 16.20 -52.01
N VAL A 23 -23.89 16.56 -53.29
CA VAL A 23 -23.66 15.70 -54.44
C VAL A 23 -22.68 16.39 -55.40
N LEU A 24 -21.70 15.63 -55.87
CA LEU A 24 -20.61 16.10 -56.69
C LEU A 24 -20.58 15.28 -58.00
N ARG A 25 -20.43 16.01 -59.11
CA ARG A 25 -20.17 15.42 -60.41
C ARG A 25 -18.66 15.09 -60.54
N LYS A 26 -18.31 14.28 -61.51
CA LYS A 26 -16.93 13.77 -61.75
C LYS A 26 -15.88 14.88 -62.03
N ASP A 27 -16.32 16.03 -62.50
CA ASP A 27 -15.54 17.24 -62.73
C ASP A 27 -15.53 18.18 -61.53
N PHE A 28 -15.92 17.70 -60.34
CA PHE A 28 -16.02 18.41 -59.05
C PHE A 28 -17.07 19.54 -59.05
N VAL A 29 -18.00 19.58 -60.01
CA VAL A 29 -19.13 20.50 -59.98
C VAL A 29 -20.16 20.05 -58.94
N VAL A 30 -20.57 20.93 -58.05
CA VAL A 30 -21.59 20.67 -57.02
C VAL A 30 -22.97 20.63 -57.68
N ILE A 31 -23.67 19.50 -57.54
CA ILE A 31 -25.03 19.30 -58.06
C ILE A 31 -26.09 19.63 -57.01
N PHE A 32 -25.82 19.30 -55.79
CA PHE A 32 -26.72 19.50 -54.65
C PHE A 32 -25.93 19.89 -53.42
N TRP A 33 -26.53 20.75 -52.58
CA TRP A 33 -25.96 21.26 -51.32
C TRP A 33 -27.12 21.43 -50.36
N ASN A 34 -27.18 20.63 -49.25
CA ASN A 34 -28.30 20.68 -48.37
C ASN A 34 -28.27 21.86 -47.35
N LYS A 35 -29.37 22.10 -46.69
CA LYS A 35 -29.51 23.20 -45.74
C LYS A 35 -28.53 23.13 -44.57
N CYS A 36 -28.16 21.89 -44.14
CA CYS A 36 -27.16 21.69 -43.10
C CYS A 36 -25.81 22.22 -43.56
N MET A 37 -25.39 21.91 -44.77
CA MET A 37 -24.13 22.41 -45.35
C MET A 37 -24.12 23.95 -45.54
N GLU A 38 -25.25 24.55 -45.94
CA GLU A 38 -25.35 26.02 -45.96
C GLU A 38 -25.07 26.64 -44.58
N ASN A 39 -25.71 26.08 -43.55
CA ASN A 39 -25.56 26.58 -42.18
C ASN A 39 -24.15 26.35 -41.63
N TRP A 40 -23.49 25.26 -42.01
CA TRP A 40 -22.13 24.91 -41.50
C TRP A 40 -21.02 25.66 -42.21
N SER A 41 -21.09 25.80 -43.54
CA SER A 41 -20.03 26.43 -44.35
C SER A 41 -20.24 27.97 -44.47
N GLY A 42 -21.45 28.47 -44.25
CA GLY A 42 -21.81 29.84 -44.55
C GLY A 42 -22.00 30.13 -46.04
N ILE A 43 -21.93 29.13 -46.90
CA ILE A 43 -22.08 29.27 -48.35
C ILE A 43 -23.50 28.79 -48.76
N SER A 44 -24.27 29.68 -49.37
CA SER A 44 -25.63 29.34 -49.78
C SER A 44 -25.65 28.39 -50.97
N LYS A 45 -26.75 27.64 -51.10
CA LYS A 45 -27.00 26.72 -52.22
C LYS A 45 -26.89 27.41 -53.55
N ASP A 46 -27.41 28.63 -53.66
CA ASP A 46 -27.39 29.44 -54.89
C ASP A 46 -25.98 29.86 -55.32
N GLN A 47 -25.05 29.95 -54.37
CA GLN A 47 -23.66 30.34 -54.63
C GLN A 47 -22.79 29.14 -55.06
N ILE A 48 -23.05 27.94 -54.55
CA ILE A 48 -22.17 26.78 -54.71
C ILE A 48 -22.67 25.79 -55.79
N VAL A 49 -23.99 25.60 -55.91
CA VAL A 49 -24.53 24.66 -56.92
C VAL A 49 -24.24 25.14 -58.34
N GLY A 50 -23.68 24.24 -59.14
CA GLY A 50 -23.23 24.53 -60.51
C GLY A 50 -21.80 25.09 -60.58
N THR A 51 -21.09 25.24 -59.46
CA THR A 51 -19.69 25.68 -59.38
C THR A 51 -18.76 24.52 -58.99
N ASP A 52 -17.47 24.66 -59.26
CA ASP A 52 -16.45 23.72 -58.83
C ASP A 52 -16.20 23.83 -57.34
N LEU A 53 -16.32 22.70 -56.60
CA LEU A 53 -16.08 22.63 -55.16
C LEU A 53 -14.69 23.12 -54.75
N ILE A 54 -13.67 22.87 -55.62
CA ILE A 54 -12.29 23.25 -55.35
C ILE A 54 -12.12 24.80 -55.34
N THR A 55 -12.94 25.50 -56.08
CA THR A 55 -12.94 26.98 -56.06
C THR A 55 -13.30 27.52 -54.68
N HIS A 56 -14.26 26.90 -53.99
CA HIS A 56 -14.69 27.30 -52.66
C HIS A 56 -13.81 26.72 -51.54
N PHE A 57 -13.21 25.50 -51.80
CA PHE A 57 -12.39 24.77 -50.83
C PHE A 57 -11.06 24.34 -51.46
N PRO A 58 -10.08 25.25 -51.63
CA PRO A 58 -8.83 24.97 -52.38
C PRO A 58 -7.98 23.84 -51.77
N HIS A 59 -8.10 23.56 -50.48
CA HIS A 59 -7.35 22.46 -49.82
C HIS A 59 -7.74 21.07 -50.37
N ILE A 60 -8.95 20.92 -50.91
CA ILE A 60 -9.43 19.68 -51.53
C ILE A 60 -8.60 19.33 -52.79
N LYS A 61 -7.93 20.32 -53.41
CA LYS A 61 -7.06 20.10 -54.57
C LYS A 61 -5.85 19.21 -54.27
N SER A 62 -5.50 19.03 -53.01
CA SER A 62 -4.41 18.13 -52.61
C SER A 62 -4.71 16.69 -53.05
N GLY A 63 -3.68 15.94 -53.51
CA GLY A 63 -3.82 14.55 -53.97
C GLY A 63 -4.49 13.64 -52.93
N LYS A 64 -4.34 13.98 -51.64
CA LYS A 64 -4.99 13.30 -50.52
C LYS A 64 -6.52 13.20 -50.68
N TYR A 65 -7.17 14.22 -51.22
CA TYR A 65 -8.63 14.26 -51.40
C TYR A 65 -9.03 13.97 -52.83
N THR A 66 -8.44 14.67 -53.81
CA THR A 66 -8.87 14.57 -55.20
C THR A 66 -8.67 13.19 -55.83
N GLU A 67 -7.59 12.50 -55.53
CA GLU A 67 -7.36 11.14 -56.05
C GLU A 67 -8.34 10.14 -55.50
N ARG A 68 -8.55 10.17 -54.17
CA ARG A 68 -9.49 9.29 -53.50
C ARG A 68 -10.92 9.55 -53.91
N ILE A 69 -11.34 10.83 -54.09
CA ILE A 69 -12.68 11.15 -54.60
C ILE A 69 -12.88 10.64 -55.99
N LYS A 70 -11.85 10.73 -56.86
CA LYS A 70 -11.92 10.18 -58.23
C LYS A 70 -12.07 8.66 -58.27
N GLU A 71 -11.54 7.94 -57.30
CA GLU A 71 -11.69 6.49 -57.18
C GLU A 71 -13.15 6.08 -57.01
N ILE A 72 -14.00 6.91 -56.36
CA ILE A 72 -15.43 6.66 -56.16
C ILE A 72 -16.18 6.46 -57.46
N PHE A 73 -15.79 7.16 -58.51
CA PHE A 73 -16.45 7.07 -59.82
C PHE A 73 -16.10 5.78 -60.58
N SER A 74 -15.00 5.11 -60.20
CA SER A 74 -14.54 3.86 -60.82
C SER A 74 -14.78 2.64 -59.89
N SER A 75 -14.86 2.85 -58.57
CA SER A 75 -15.08 1.81 -57.54
C SER A 75 -16.49 1.82 -57.00
N SER A 76 -17.04 0.64 -56.65
CA SER A 76 -18.32 0.55 -55.95
C SER A 76 -18.20 0.60 -54.44
N GLN A 77 -16.98 0.68 -53.88
CA GLN A 77 -16.77 0.71 -52.46
C GLN A 77 -16.92 2.13 -51.89
N PRO A 78 -17.66 2.31 -50.81
CA PRO A 78 -17.74 3.59 -50.10
C PRO A 78 -16.35 4.02 -49.60
N LEU A 79 -16.13 5.32 -49.57
CA LEU A 79 -14.92 5.94 -49.02
C LEU A 79 -15.25 6.66 -47.72
N ILE A 80 -14.34 6.57 -46.76
CA ILE A 80 -14.46 7.27 -45.49
C ILE A 80 -13.24 8.14 -45.26
N PHE A 81 -13.48 9.40 -44.87
CA PHE A 81 -12.49 10.28 -44.26
C PHE A 81 -12.77 10.44 -42.81
N PRO A 82 -12.11 9.63 -41.92
CA PRO A 82 -12.35 9.64 -40.51
C PRO A 82 -11.93 10.96 -39.83
N SER A 83 -12.64 11.39 -38.83
CA SER A 83 -12.34 12.60 -38.04
C SER A 83 -10.92 12.62 -37.46
N LYS A 84 -10.39 11.45 -37.04
CA LYS A 84 -9.02 11.33 -36.51
C LYS A 84 -7.90 11.74 -37.47
N PHE A 85 -8.11 11.65 -38.79
CA PHE A 85 -7.10 11.95 -39.82
C PHE A 85 -7.42 13.17 -40.66
N ASN A 86 -8.67 13.65 -40.58
CA ASN A 86 -9.17 14.79 -41.32
C ASN A 86 -10.12 15.58 -40.43
N GLU A 87 -9.59 16.50 -39.63
CA GLU A 87 -10.36 17.26 -38.66
C GLU A 87 -11.61 17.91 -39.28
N HIS A 88 -11.52 18.40 -40.50
CA HIS A 88 -12.64 18.96 -41.26
C HIS A 88 -12.45 18.84 -42.76
N PHE A 89 -13.37 18.15 -43.42
CA PHE A 89 -13.40 18.03 -44.87
C PHE A 89 -13.92 19.34 -45.53
N ILE A 90 -15.03 19.85 -45.00
CA ILE A 90 -15.55 21.19 -45.33
C ILE A 90 -15.39 22.08 -44.10
N PRO A 91 -14.54 23.10 -44.11
CA PRO A 91 -14.36 24.01 -42.98
C PRO A 91 -15.70 24.56 -42.51
N SER A 92 -16.07 24.22 -41.30
CA SER A 92 -17.39 24.55 -40.70
C SER A 92 -17.14 25.20 -39.34
N PRO A 93 -17.07 26.55 -39.28
CA PRO A 93 -16.70 27.26 -38.06
C PRO A 93 -17.78 27.14 -36.99
N LEU A 94 -17.31 27.03 -35.74
CA LEU A 94 -18.11 27.06 -34.53
C LEU A 94 -17.92 28.42 -33.81
N PRO A 95 -18.85 28.81 -32.94
CA PRO A 95 -18.61 29.90 -32.01
C PRO A 95 -17.31 29.71 -31.23
N GLY A 96 -16.45 30.74 -31.19
CA GLY A 96 -15.14 30.65 -30.53
C GLY A 96 -13.96 30.28 -31.41
N GLY A 97 -14.13 30.23 -32.76
CA GLY A 97 -13.04 30.11 -33.73
C GLY A 97 -12.52 28.67 -33.96
N LYS A 98 -13.15 27.66 -33.33
CA LYS A 98 -12.91 26.26 -33.64
C LYS A 98 -13.71 25.81 -34.84
N PHE A 99 -13.30 24.70 -35.47
CA PHE A 99 -14.06 24.05 -36.53
C PHE A 99 -14.72 22.77 -36.01
N ARG A 100 -15.83 22.38 -36.70
CA ARG A 100 -16.50 21.09 -36.44
C ARG A 100 -15.57 19.94 -36.79
N ILE A 101 -15.50 18.95 -35.92
CA ILE A 101 -14.82 17.67 -36.19
C ILE A 101 -15.75 16.82 -37.04
N GLN A 102 -15.28 16.43 -38.24
CA GLN A 102 -16.12 15.83 -39.26
C GLN A 102 -15.70 14.41 -39.60
N ASN A 103 -16.68 13.51 -39.60
CA ASN A 103 -16.52 12.19 -40.22
C ASN A 103 -17.27 12.21 -41.57
N THR A 104 -16.54 12.01 -42.68
CA THR A 104 -17.10 12.18 -44.02
C THR A 104 -17.18 10.83 -44.73
N PHE A 105 -18.38 10.47 -45.13
CA PHE A 105 -18.70 9.28 -45.92
C PHE A 105 -18.97 9.69 -47.35
N ILE A 106 -18.41 8.95 -48.32
CA ILE A 106 -18.62 9.20 -49.70
C ILE A 106 -19.03 7.88 -50.40
N THR A 107 -20.10 7.93 -51.15
CA THR A 107 -20.55 6.78 -51.95
C THR A 107 -20.96 7.25 -53.35
N ARG A 108 -20.91 6.38 -54.33
CA ARG A 108 -21.42 6.68 -55.67
C ARG A 108 -22.92 6.43 -55.73
N ILE A 109 -23.64 7.29 -56.41
CA ILE A 109 -25.06 7.16 -56.72
C ILE A 109 -25.26 7.26 -58.26
N PRO A 110 -26.28 6.62 -58.84
CA PRO A 110 -26.52 6.74 -60.26
C PRO A 110 -26.82 8.19 -60.68
N ALA A 111 -26.25 8.60 -61.80
CA ALA A 111 -26.61 9.85 -62.48
C ALA A 111 -27.83 9.63 -63.39
N PRO A 112 -28.52 10.68 -63.89
CA PRO A 112 -29.62 10.53 -64.82
C PRO A 112 -29.20 9.93 -66.16
N GLU A 113 -27.93 10.09 -66.55
CA GLU A 113 -27.35 9.54 -67.77
C GLU A 113 -26.93 8.09 -67.58
N GLU A 114 -27.27 7.22 -68.50
CA GLU A 114 -27.01 5.79 -68.36
C GLU A 114 -25.49 5.50 -68.32
N GLY A 115 -25.04 4.82 -67.27
CA GLY A 115 -23.67 4.46 -67.00
C GLY A 115 -22.82 5.55 -66.31
N GLU A 116 -23.38 6.72 -66.03
CA GLU A 116 -22.71 7.77 -65.26
C GLU A 116 -23.10 7.72 -63.76
N TYR A 117 -22.19 8.27 -62.91
CA TYR A 117 -22.35 8.29 -61.46
C TYR A 117 -21.99 9.66 -60.89
N TYR A 118 -22.68 10.00 -59.81
CA TYR A 118 -22.33 11.10 -58.92
C TYR A 118 -21.68 10.59 -57.66
N ALA A 119 -20.88 11.43 -56.96
CA ALA A 119 -20.37 11.19 -55.63
C ALA A 119 -21.32 11.88 -54.63
N PHE A 120 -21.93 11.07 -53.74
CA PHE A 120 -22.76 11.54 -52.63
C PHE A 120 -21.92 11.60 -51.39
N PHE A 121 -21.92 12.74 -50.72
CA PHE A 121 -21.21 13.02 -49.48
C PHE A 121 -22.19 13.11 -48.35
N ALA A 122 -21.86 12.47 -47.23
CA ALA A 122 -22.56 12.62 -45.98
C ALA A 122 -21.52 12.95 -44.88
N ILE A 123 -21.62 14.13 -44.32
CA ILE A 123 -20.70 14.65 -43.30
C ILE A 123 -21.39 14.68 -41.95
N GLN A 124 -20.87 13.90 -41.02
CA GLN A 124 -21.37 13.84 -39.65
C GLN A 124 -20.51 14.72 -38.75
N ASP A 125 -21.16 15.55 -37.92
CA ASP A 125 -20.49 16.33 -36.87
C ASP A 125 -20.24 15.45 -35.65
N GLU A 126 -18.98 15.19 -35.36
CA GLU A 126 -18.52 14.41 -34.19
C GLU A 126 -17.93 15.27 -33.09
N THR A 127 -18.04 16.59 -33.17
CA THR A 127 -17.40 17.52 -32.22
C THR A 127 -17.79 17.23 -30.77
N ASN A 128 -19.08 17.08 -30.48
CA ASN A 128 -19.56 16.81 -29.11
C ASN A 128 -19.16 15.42 -28.62
N ILE A 129 -19.19 14.43 -29.52
CA ILE A 129 -18.82 13.04 -29.17
C ILE A 129 -17.33 12.98 -28.86
N THR A 130 -16.50 13.62 -29.68
CA THR A 130 -15.03 13.65 -29.47
C THR A 130 -14.68 14.38 -28.17
N ALA A 131 -15.29 15.54 -27.92
CA ALA A 131 -15.07 16.26 -26.66
C ALA A 131 -15.51 15.47 -25.42
N ALA A 132 -16.64 14.74 -25.51
CA ALA A 132 -17.10 13.88 -24.41
C ALA A 132 -16.15 12.68 -24.18
N LEU A 133 -15.63 12.08 -25.25
CA LEU A 133 -14.66 10.99 -25.15
C LEU A 133 -13.35 11.45 -24.51
N GLU A 134 -12.81 12.58 -24.91
CA GLU A 134 -11.59 13.17 -24.33
C GLU A 134 -11.79 13.52 -22.84
N SER A 135 -12.95 14.09 -22.48
CA SER A 135 -13.30 14.37 -21.09
C SER A 135 -13.40 13.12 -20.24
N ASN A 136 -14.05 12.06 -20.75
CA ASN A 136 -14.18 10.79 -20.06
C ASN A 136 -12.82 10.09 -19.91
N GLU A 137 -11.97 10.14 -20.92
CA GLU A 137 -10.60 9.55 -20.85
C GLU A 137 -9.76 10.26 -19.79
N SER A 138 -9.83 11.59 -19.74
CA SER A 138 -9.15 12.38 -18.71
C SER A 138 -9.66 12.03 -17.30
N ALA A 139 -10.98 11.93 -17.12
CA ALA A 139 -11.59 11.57 -15.84
C ALA A 139 -11.20 10.14 -15.39
N LEU A 140 -11.16 9.20 -16.34
CA LEU A 140 -10.72 7.82 -16.08
C LEU A 140 -9.25 7.75 -15.64
N ASN A 141 -8.39 8.55 -16.25
CA ASN A 141 -6.97 8.59 -15.87
C ASN A 141 -6.78 9.19 -14.48
N GLN A 142 -7.49 10.26 -14.16
CA GLN A 142 -7.48 10.84 -12.80
C GLN A 142 -7.96 9.85 -11.75
N LEU A 143 -9.05 9.12 -12.03
CA LEU A 143 -9.58 8.12 -11.11
C LEU A 143 -8.60 6.95 -10.88
N LYS A 144 -7.88 6.51 -11.93
CA LYS A 144 -6.83 5.48 -11.79
C LYS A 144 -5.69 5.93 -10.88
N GLU A 145 -5.23 7.18 -11.03
CA GLU A 145 -4.19 7.75 -10.17
C GLU A 145 -4.65 7.83 -8.70
N GLU A 146 -5.90 8.27 -8.47
CA GLU A 146 -6.46 8.35 -7.12
C GLU A 146 -6.57 6.97 -6.45
N ILE A 147 -7.01 5.95 -7.19
CA ILE A 147 -7.09 4.57 -6.70
C ILE A 147 -5.71 4.05 -6.31
N GLU A 148 -4.67 4.31 -7.13
CA GLU A 148 -3.32 3.84 -6.84
C GLU A 148 -2.74 4.52 -5.58
N VAL A 149 -2.91 5.83 -5.45
CA VAL A 149 -2.49 6.57 -4.24
C VAL A 149 -3.21 6.05 -2.99
N ARG A 150 -4.52 5.82 -3.09
CA ARG A 150 -5.30 5.28 -1.98
C ARG A 150 -4.85 3.87 -1.58
N LYS A 151 -4.59 3.01 -2.54
CA LYS A 151 -4.09 1.65 -2.30
C LYS A 151 -2.74 1.66 -1.58
N GLN A 152 -1.81 2.49 -2.02
CA GLN A 152 -0.51 2.65 -1.36
C GLN A 152 -0.65 3.16 0.07
N ALA A 153 -1.55 4.13 0.30
CA ALA A 153 -1.84 4.63 1.65
C ALA A 153 -2.45 3.53 2.56
N GLU A 154 -3.37 2.73 2.05
CA GLU A 154 -3.95 1.59 2.78
C GLU A 154 -2.89 0.53 3.12
N GLU A 155 -1.99 0.19 2.18
CA GLU A 155 -0.89 -0.74 2.43
C GLU A 155 0.07 -0.20 3.50
N GLN A 156 0.41 1.09 3.47
CA GLN A 156 1.23 1.74 4.49
C GLN A 156 0.55 1.72 5.86
N LEU A 157 -0.75 2.01 5.92
CA LEU A 157 -1.52 1.95 7.18
C LEU A 157 -1.52 0.53 7.77
N VAL A 158 -1.68 -0.51 6.95
CA VAL A 158 -1.60 -1.91 7.38
C VAL A 158 -0.20 -2.23 7.92
N GLN A 159 0.85 -1.77 7.25
CA GLN A 159 2.23 -1.95 7.70
C GLN A 159 2.45 -1.28 9.07
N LEU A 160 2.09 -0.01 9.23
CA LEU A 160 2.23 0.72 10.49
C LEU A 160 1.39 0.11 11.64
N ALA A 161 0.21 -0.42 11.32
CA ALA A 161 -0.68 -1.03 12.31
C ALA A 161 -0.18 -2.39 12.83
N ARG A 162 0.64 -3.13 12.05
CA ARG A 162 1.01 -4.52 12.32
C ARG A 162 2.50 -4.77 12.50
N TYR A 163 3.35 -3.86 12.04
CA TYR A 163 4.80 -4.04 12.07
C TYR A 163 5.49 -2.89 12.80
N ASP A 164 6.62 -3.20 13.42
CA ASP A 164 7.48 -2.22 14.06
C ASP A 164 8.31 -1.46 13.02
N SER A 165 8.31 -0.14 13.08
CA SER A 165 8.94 0.72 12.07
C SER A 165 10.48 0.68 12.09
N VAL A 166 11.09 0.31 13.22
CA VAL A 166 12.54 0.25 13.37
C VAL A 166 13.09 -1.07 12.85
N THR A 167 12.48 -2.19 13.25
CA THR A 167 13.00 -3.54 13.00
C THR A 167 12.31 -4.28 11.86
N GLY A 168 11.13 -3.81 11.42
CA GLY A 168 10.29 -4.51 10.45
C GLY A 168 9.73 -5.86 10.95
N LEU A 169 9.84 -6.14 12.24
CA LEU A 169 9.18 -7.28 12.88
C LEU A 169 7.69 -7.01 13.07
N ALA A 170 6.92 -8.07 13.31
CA ALA A 170 5.57 -7.93 13.82
C ALA A 170 5.55 -7.08 15.10
N ASN A 171 4.47 -6.36 15.33
CA ASN A 171 4.29 -5.58 16.54
C ASN A 171 3.33 -6.28 17.53
N ARG A 172 3.06 -5.65 18.67
CA ARG A 172 2.16 -6.15 19.72
C ARG A 172 0.76 -6.50 19.20
N THR A 173 0.24 -5.74 18.22
CA THR A 173 -1.07 -6.02 17.61
C THR A 173 -1.09 -7.36 16.91
N LEU A 174 -0.07 -7.64 16.10
CA LEU A 174 0.03 -8.89 15.35
C LEU A 174 0.32 -10.07 16.28
N LEU A 175 1.06 -9.88 17.39
CA LEU A 175 1.20 -10.89 18.44
C LEU A 175 -0.15 -11.29 19.03
N ARG A 176 -0.99 -10.32 19.39
CA ARG A 176 -2.32 -10.60 19.95
C ARG A 176 -3.19 -11.40 18.98
N GLU A 177 -3.17 -11.04 17.70
CA GLU A 177 -3.86 -11.80 16.65
C GLU A 177 -3.30 -13.23 16.54
N GLY A 178 -1.97 -13.38 16.62
CA GLY A 178 -1.28 -14.68 16.62
C GLY A 178 -1.70 -15.56 17.81
N LEU A 179 -1.70 -15.02 19.02
CA LEU A 179 -2.12 -15.71 20.24
C LEU A 179 -3.57 -16.18 20.14
N LEU A 180 -4.50 -15.33 19.68
CA LEU A 180 -5.89 -15.72 19.48
C LEU A 180 -6.03 -16.89 18.50
N ARG A 181 -5.26 -16.88 17.40
CA ARG A 181 -5.22 -18.00 16.43
C ARG A 181 -4.63 -19.26 17.05
N ALA A 182 -3.52 -19.14 17.78
CA ALA A 182 -2.87 -20.27 18.45
C ALA A 182 -3.81 -20.93 19.47
N LEU A 183 -4.49 -20.13 20.32
CA LEU A 183 -5.50 -20.60 21.28
C LEU A 183 -6.65 -21.34 20.58
N ALA A 184 -7.20 -20.77 19.51
CA ALA A 184 -8.29 -21.40 18.76
C ALA A 184 -7.87 -22.71 18.08
N LYS A 185 -6.62 -22.81 17.61
CA LYS A 185 -6.04 -24.01 17.00
C LYS A 185 -5.80 -25.10 18.03
N THR A 186 -5.25 -24.73 19.17
CA THR A 186 -4.84 -25.65 20.24
C THR A 186 -6.05 -26.27 20.93
N ARG A 187 -7.13 -25.50 21.17
CA ARG A 187 -8.40 -26.00 21.69
C ARG A 187 -9.02 -27.10 20.84
N ARG A 188 -8.75 -27.08 19.51
CA ARG A 188 -9.25 -28.10 18.55
C ARG A 188 -8.35 -29.33 18.47
N ASN A 189 -7.03 -29.15 18.57
CA ASN A 189 -6.05 -30.19 18.22
C ASN A 189 -5.30 -30.74 19.44
N HIS A 190 -5.59 -30.25 20.66
CA HIS A 190 -4.89 -30.61 21.91
C HIS A 190 -3.36 -30.51 21.84
N LYS A 191 -2.86 -29.56 21.05
CA LYS A 191 -1.44 -29.26 20.93
C LYS A 191 -1.04 -28.13 21.88
N THR A 192 0.24 -27.97 22.12
CA THR A 192 0.81 -26.91 22.97
C THR A 192 1.47 -25.84 22.10
N PHE A 193 1.62 -24.65 22.62
CA PHE A 193 2.44 -23.58 22.04
C PHE A 193 3.22 -22.87 23.14
N ALA A 194 4.30 -22.20 22.75
CA ALA A 194 5.13 -21.40 23.64
C ALA A 194 5.04 -19.91 23.26
N LEU A 195 4.89 -19.04 24.26
CA LEU A 195 5.20 -17.63 24.16
C LEU A 195 6.51 -17.37 24.91
N ILE A 196 7.48 -16.83 24.20
CA ILE A 196 8.81 -16.55 24.72
C ILE A 196 8.99 -15.02 24.70
N PHE A 197 9.14 -14.40 25.85
CA PHE A 197 9.50 -12.98 25.98
C PHE A 197 10.99 -12.85 26.21
N LEU A 198 11.57 -11.83 25.65
CA LEU A 198 12.98 -11.49 25.86
C LEU A 198 13.16 -9.96 25.95
N ASP A 199 14.12 -9.56 26.77
CA ASP A 199 14.51 -8.18 26.99
C ASP A 199 16.03 -8.07 26.90
N LEU A 200 16.54 -7.04 26.24
CA LEU A 200 17.98 -6.84 26.08
C LEU A 200 18.56 -6.20 27.34
N ASP A 201 19.43 -6.95 28.00
CA ASP A 201 20.04 -6.49 29.22
C ASP A 201 20.89 -5.22 28.98
N HIS A 202 20.68 -4.20 29.84
CA HIS A 202 21.44 -2.94 29.80
C HIS A 202 21.30 -2.12 28.48
N PHE A 203 20.26 -2.34 27.69
CA PHE A 203 20.04 -1.61 26.44
C PHE A 203 19.94 -0.09 26.64
N LYS A 204 19.36 0.34 27.77
CA LYS A 204 19.31 1.76 28.13
C LYS A 204 20.71 2.36 28.28
N ASP A 205 21.66 1.65 28.91
CA ASP A 205 23.03 2.13 29.08
C ASP A 205 23.74 2.31 27.73
N ILE A 206 23.42 1.44 26.74
CA ILE A 206 23.91 1.56 25.36
C ILE A 206 23.36 2.84 24.71
N ASN A 207 22.05 3.09 24.82
CA ASN A 207 21.44 4.30 24.29
C ASN A 207 22.02 5.58 24.95
N ASP A 208 22.14 5.56 26.28
CA ASP A 208 22.63 6.72 27.04
C ASP A 208 24.12 7.02 26.72
N THR A 209 24.91 6.00 26.34
CA THR A 209 26.34 6.13 26.06
C THR A 209 26.63 6.38 24.58
N MET A 210 25.94 5.70 23.66
CA MET A 210 26.27 5.67 22.24
C MET A 210 25.21 6.34 21.34
N GLY A 211 24.08 6.78 21.93
CA GLY A 211 22.99 7.44 21.25
C GLY A 211 21.94 6.48 20.66
N HIS A 212 20.74 7.01 20.44
CA HIS A 212 19.58 6.25 19.95
C HIS A 212 19.79 5.63 18.56
N ASP A 213 20.56 6.29 17.68
CA ASP A 213 20.84 5.75 16.34
C ASP A 213 21.59 4.41 16.41
N VAL A 214 22.55 4.28 17.35
CA VAL A 214 23.26 3.03 17.58
C VAL A 214 22.35 1.99 18.21
N GLY A 215 21.48 2.41 19.12
CA GLY A 215 20.43 1.55 19.68
C GLY A 215 19.50 0.98 18.62
N ASP A 216 19.05 1.79 17.68
CA ASP A 216 18.20 1.36 16.56
C ASP A 216 18.92 0.36 15.63
N LEU A 217 20.20 0.55 15.38
CA LEU A 217 21.03 -0.41 14.64
C LEU A 217 21.18 -1.72 15.41
N LEU A 218 21.34 -1.68 16.74
CA LEU A 218 21.39 -2.87 17.59
C LEU A 218 20.05 -3.63 17.52
N LEU A 219 18.94 -2.94 17.66
CA LEU A 219 17.60 -3.54 17.57
C LEU A 219 17.37 -4.24 16.21
N LYS A 220 17.81 -3.65 15.11
CA LYS A 220 17.78 -4.28 13.77
C LYS A 220 18.64 -5.54 13.73
N SER A 221 19.87 -5.46 14.24
CA SER A 221 20.79 -6.60 14.27
C SER A 221 20.24 -7.75 15.12
N VAL A 222 19.64 -7.45 16.28
CA VAL A 222 18.94 -8.41 17.13
C VAL A 222 17.77 -9.05 16.37
N ALA A 223 16.93 -8.23 15.74
CA ALA A 223 15.78 -8.71 14.97
C ALA A 223 16.20 -9.72 13.87
N ASP A 224 17.27 -9.42 13.14
CA ASP A 224 17.79 -10.28 12.08
C ASP A 224 18.33 -11.61 12.64
N ARG A 225 19.08 -11.57 13.77
CA ARG A 225 19.56 -12.77 14.43
C ARG A 225 18.42 -13.64 14.97
N LEU A 226 17.38 -13.03 15.56
CA LEU A 226 16.19 -13.75 16.04
C LEU A 226 15.45 -14.42 14.89
N LYS A 227 15.21 -13.71 13.77
CA LYS A 227 14.59 -14.30 12.56
C LYS A 227 15.37 -15.51 12.04
N GLY A 228 16.70 -15.42 12.04
CA GLY A 228 17.54 -16.51 11.55
C GLY A 228 17.57 -17.74 12.49
N ARG A 229 17.14 -17.60 13.75
CA ARG A 229 17.21 -18.68 14.77
C ARG A 229 15.91 -19.47 14.92
N VAL A 230 14.76 -18.89 14.58
CA VAL A 230 13.44 -19.51 14.69
C VAL A 230 12.96 -20.12 13.37
N ARG A 231 11.92 -20.93 13.43
CA ARG A 231 11.32 -21.55 12.24
C ARG A 231 10.51 -20.49 11.46
N GLU A 232 10.31 -20.72 10.17
CA GLU A 232 9.51 -19.84 9.30
C GLU A 232 8.08 -19.57 9.81
N ASN A 233 7.49 -20.56 10.50
CA ASN A 233 6.14 -20.48 11.07
C ASN A 233 6.10 -19.81 12.44
N ASP A 234 7.23 -19.56 13.08
CA ASP A 234 7.29 -18.85 14.35
C ASP A 234 7.15 -17.35 14.14
N LEU A 235 6.37 -16.70 14.97
CA LEU A 235 6.14 -15.26 14.86
C LEU A 235 7.13 -14.51 15.76
N VAL A 236 8.06 -13.78 15.17
CA VAL A 236 8.98 -12.89 15.89
C VAL A 236 8.38 -11.48 15.94
N VAL A 237 8.34 -10.90 17.12
CA VAL A 237 7.63 -9.67 17.46
C VAL A 237 8.55 -8.73 18.21
N ARG A 238 8.47 -7.43 17.96
CA ARG A 238 8.97 -6.40 18.86
C ARG A 238 7.80 -5.79 19.61
N MET A 239 7.88 -5.83 20.96
CA MET A 239 6.82 -5.32 21.84
C MET A 239 6.90 -3.80 22.05
N GLY A 240 8.11 -3.26 21.96
CA GLY A 240 8.47 -1.86 22.15
C GLY A 240 9.79 -1.75 22.92
N GLY A 241 10.50 -0.62 22.81
CA GLY A 241 11.79 -0.45 23.48
C GLY A 241 12.78 -1.56 23.10
N ASP A 242 13.26 -2.28 24.09
CA ASP A 242 14.19 -3.40 24.05
C ASP A 242 13.53 -4.78 24.20
N GLU A 243 12.19 -4.82 24.22
CA GLU A 243 11.42 -6.03 24.43
C GLU A 243 11.02 -6.69 23.10
N PHE A 244 11.26 -8.00 23.01
CA PHE A 244 10.83 -8.85 21.90
C PHE A 244 10.01 -10.04 22.39
N ALA A 245 9.27 -10.65 21.48
CA ALA A 245 8.51 -11.86 21.75
C ALA A 245 8.63 -12.85 20.58
N ILE A 246 8.54 -14.12 20.89
CA ILE A 246 8.43 -15.19 19.89
C ILE A 246 7.25 -16.06 20.28
N LEU A 247 6.30 -16.21 19.35
CA LEU A 247 5.21 -17.17 19.45
C LEU A 247 5.53 -18.38 18.58
N SER A 248 5.75 -19.51 19.21
CA SER A 248 6.04 -20.77 18.54
C SER A 248 4.89 -21.74 18.68
N ASP A 249 4.22 -22.03 17.56
CA ASP A 249 3.14 -23.00 17.47
C ASP A 249 3.69 -24.43 17.54
N ASP A 250 2.86 -25.35 18.09
CA ASP A 250 3.18 -26.78 18.14
C ASP A 250 4.55 -27.05 18.81
N CYS A 251 4.74 -26.39 19.95
CA CYS A 251 6.01 -26.34 20.67
C CYS A 251 5.90 -27.10 21.99
N THR A 252 6.85 -28.05 22.24
CA THR A 252 7.02 -28.75 23.53
C THR A 252 7.88 -27.89 24.47
N PRO A 253 7.88 -28.20 25.80
CA PRO A 253 8.79 -27.53 26.74
C PRO A 253 10.26 -27.63 26.32
N ASP A 254 10.73 -28.82 25.88
CA ASP A 254 12.10 -29.02 25.39
C ASP A 254 12.36 -28.19 24.13
N GLY A 255 11.37 -28.08 23.24
CA GLY A 255 11.42 -27.20 22.05
C GLY A 255 11.56 -25.75 22.42
N ALA A 256 10.78 -25.27 23.39
CA ALA A 256 10.82 -23.88 23.88
C ALA A 256 12.17 -23.60 24.57
N ALA A 257 12.69 -24.54 25.38
CA ALA A 257 14.03 -24.42 25.98
C ALA A 257 15.13 -24.35 24.91
N HIS A 258 15.04 -25.15 23.86
CA HIS A 258 15.99 -25.12 22.75
C HIS A 258 15.96 -23.79 21.98
N ILE A 259 14.75 -23.20 21.77
CA ILE A 259 14.62 -21.88 21.17
C ILE A 259 15.26 -20.82 22.06
N ALA A 260 14.93 -20.81 23.36
CA ALA A 260 15.45 -19.84 24.33
C ALA A 260 16.98 -19.93 24.45
N GLN A 261 17.55 -21.15 24.59
CA GLN A 261 18.98 -21.35 24.64
C GLN A 261 19.67 -20.82 23.36
N GLY A 262 19.10 -21.13 22.20
CA GLY A 262 19.64 -20.65 20.93
C GLY A 262 19.50 -19.13 20.73
N ILE A 263 18.53 -18.47 21.38
CA ILE A 263 18.44 -17.00 21.42
C ILE A 263 19.63 -16.44 22.20
N LEU A 264 19.92 -16.98 23.39
CA LEU A 264 21.08 -16.55 24.19
C LEU A 264 22.37 -16.73 23.41
N GLU A 265 22.57 -17.87 22.78
CA GLU A 265 23.77 -18.18 21.99
C GLU A 265 23.95 -17.27 20.76
N VAL A 266 22.87 -16.92 20.06
CA VAL A 266 22.95 -16.10 18.85
C VAL A 266 23.14 -14.61 19.18
N LEU A 267 22.75 -14.16 20.37
CA LEU A 267 22.94 -12.79 20.82
C LEU A 267 24.27 -12.54 21.52
N ASP A 268 24.91 -13.60 22.11
CA ASP A 268 26.19 -13.52 22.82
C ASP A 268 27.34 -12.91 21.98
N PRO A 269 27.54 -13.27 20.68
CA PRO A 269 28.57 -12.64 19.88
C PRO A 269 28.30 -11.16 19.64
N PHE A 270 29.36 -10.35 19.65
CA PHE A 270 29.24 -8.90 19.43
C PHE A 270 28.43 -8.55 18.16
N HIS A 271 27.72 -7.43 18.25
CA HIS A 271 27.00 -6.82 17.15
C HIS A 271 27.87 -5.76 16.49
N LYS A 272 28.16 -5.93 15.20
CA LYS A 272 28.91 -4.93 14.42
C LYS A 272 27.96 -3.85 13.91
N LEU A 273 28.00 -2.68 14.51
CA LEU A 273 27.12 -1.55 14.24
C LEU A 273 27.92 -0.39 13.61
N GLY A 274 28.10 -0.43 12.30
CA GLY A 274 29.02 0.49 11.62
C GLY A 274 30.46 0.27 12.08
N ASN A 275 31.03 1.27 12.78
CA ASN A 275 32.40 1.22 13.34
C ASN A 275 32.42 0.72 14.80
N ASN A 276 31.28 0.44 15.39
CA ASN A 276 31.20 0.03 16.80
C ASN A 276 30.94 -1.48 16.91
N GLU A 277 31.52 -2.08 17.95
CA GLU A 277 31.26 -3.44 18.38
C GLU A 277 30.55 -3.39 19.73
N VAL A 278 29.34 -3.92 19.81
CA VAL A 278 28.48 -3.86 20.99
C VAL A 278 28.16 -5.28 21.44
N PHE A 279 28.35 -5.57 22.73
CA PHE A 279 27.90 -6.79 23.36
C PHE A 279 26.58 -6.53 24.08
N VAL A 280 25.63 -7.43 23.91
CA VAL A 280 24.35 -7.40 24.63
C VAL A 280 23.93 -8.81 24.96
N SER A 281 23.51 -9.04 26.19
CA SER A 281 22.85 -10.27 26.62
C SER A 281 21.34 -10.06 26.66
N SER A 282 20.59 -11.12 26.91
CA SER A 282 19.15 -11.04 27.04
C SER A 282 18.65 -11.89 28.21
N SER A 283 17.60 -11.41 28.85
CA SER A 283 16.82 -12.16 29.84
C SER A 283 15.57 -12.71 29.18
N VAL A 284 15.32 -14.01 29.27
CA VAL A 284 14.27 -14.72 28.52
C VAL A 284 13.27 -15.37 29.47
N GLY A 285 11.96 -15.14 29.23
CA GLY A 285 10.86 -15.79 29.96
C GLY A 285 10.00 -16.64 29.02
N ILE A 286 9.68 -17.86 29.43
CA ILE A 286 8.91 -18.83 28.64
C ILE A 286 7.60 -19.15 29.30
N ALA A 287 6.50 -18.96 28.59
CA ALA A 287 5.15 -19.33 28.99
C ALA A 287 4.60 -20.42 28.06
N MET A 288 4.28 -21.57 28.64
CA MET A 288 3.70 -22.70 27.93
C MET A 288 2.19 -22.74 28.06
N TYR A 289 1.48 -22.87 26.97
CA TYR A 289 0.05 -23.16 27.03
C TYR A 289 -0.13 -24.71 27.19
N PRO A 290 -1.05 -25.18 28.09
CA PRO A 290 -2.09 -24.40 28.79
C PRO A 290 -1.66 -23.83 30.15
N ASP A 291 -0.53 -24.19 30.71
CA ASP A 291 -0.14 -23.93 32.11
C ASP A 291 0.00 -22.42 32.42
N ALA A 292 0.33 -21.62 31.40
CA ALA A 292 0.55 -20.19 31.55
C ALA A 292 -0.72 -19.33 31.49
N GLY A 293 -1.89 -19.93 31.22
CA GLY A 293 -3.17 -19.23 31.14
C GLY A 293 -4.02 -19.61 29.93
N GLU A 294 -5.27 -19.13 29.91
CA GLU A 294 -6.28 -19.48 28.90
C GLU A 294 -6.62 -18.34 27.90
N ASP A 295 -6.07 -17.16 28.12
CA ASP A 295 -6.29 -15.96 27.31
C ASP A 295 -4.97 -15.24 26.99
N PRO A 296 -4.92 -14.39 25.96
CA PRO A 296 -3.68 -13.72 25.56
C PRO A 296 -3.04 -12.86 26.66
N GLU A 297 -3.83 -12.25 27.53
CA GLU A 297 -3.32 -11.35 28.57
C GLU A 297 -2.66 -12.12 29.70
N SER A 298 -3.27 -13.23 30.15
CA SER A 298 -2.70 -14.12 31.17
C SER A 298 -1.40 -14.75 30.68
N ILE A 299 -1.35 -15.22 29.43
CA ILE A 299 -0.15 -15.84 28.85
C ILE A 299 0.99 -14.81 28.71
N CYS A 300 0.70 -13.59 28.25
CA CYS A 300 1.70 -12.51 28.19
C CYS A 300 2.23 -12.16 29.60
N LYS A 301 1.36 -12.05 30.60
CA LYS A 301 1.75 -11.79 31.98
C LYS A 301 2.62 -12.89 32.56
N SER A 302 2.35 -14.14 32.22
CA SER A 302 3.14 -15.29 32.64
C SER A 302 4.53 -15.27 32.01
N ALA A 303 4.66 -14.97 30.72
CA ALA A 303 5.95 -14.83 30.03
C ALA A 303 6.77 -13.66 30.64
N ASP A 304 6.14 -12.52 30.89
CA ASP A 304 6.78 -11.36 31.53
C ASP A 304 7.28 -11.68 32.95
N THR A 305 6.47 -12.39 33.76
CA THR A 305 6.88 -12.85 35.09
C THR A 305 8.12 -13.74 35.05
N ALA A 306 8.19 -14.68 34.11
CA ALA A 306 9.34 -15.53 33.93
C ALA A 306 10.57 -14.74 33.46
N MET A 307 10.40 -13.80 32.54
CA MET A 307 11.47 -12.91 32.08
C MET A 307 12.03 -12.02 33.20
N TYR A 308 11.14 -11.47 34.05
CA TYR A 308 11.58 -10.73 35.23
C TYR A 308 12.40 -11.58 36.18
N LEU A 309 12.07 -12.87 36.39
CA LEU A 309 12.90 -13.76 37.18
C LEU A 309 14.27 -13.94 36.51
N ALA A 310 14.35 -14.17 35.21
CA ALA A 310 15.62 -14.30 34.50
C ALA A 310 16.51 -13.07 34.75
N LYS A 311 15.95 -11.85 34.72
CA LYS A 311 16.67 -10.60 35.07
C LYS A 311 17.20 -10.62 36.50
N THR A 312 16.40 -11.10 37.45
CA THR A 312 16.76 -11.05 38.89
C THR A 312 17.64 -12.21 39.35
N THR A 313 17.74 -13.28 38.58
CA THR A 313 18.61 -14.46 38.85
C THR A 313 19.94 -14.42 38.14
N GLY A 314 20.37 -13.23 37.65
CA GLY A 314 21.72 -13.03 37.13
C GLY A 314 21.76 -12.59 35.68
N ARG A 315 20.64 -12.39 34.99
CA ARG A 315 20.55 -12.07 33.54
C ARG A 315 21.20 -13.13 32.64
N ASN A 316 21.19 -12.91 31.35
CA ASN A 316 21.78 -13.84 30.35
C ASN A 316 21.33 -15.30 30.59
N ASN A 317 20.06 -15.52 30.89
CA ASN A 317 19.49 -16.84 31.12
C ASN A 317 18.02 -16.86 30.71
N TYR A 318 17.41 -18.06 30.69
CA TYR A 318 15.99 -18.22 30.49
C TYR A 318 15.32 -18.86 31.70
N GLN A 319 14.03 -18.55 31.93
CA GLN A 319 13.20 -19.14 32.97
C GLN A 319 11.84 -19.53 32.38
N PHE A 320 11.33 -20.68 32.84
CA PHE A 320 9.95 -21.06 32.58
C PHE A 320 9.00 -20.47 33.61
N TYR A 321 7.83 -20.05 33.15
CA TYR A 321 6.75 -19.70 34.09
C TYR A 321 6.27 -20.96 34.82
N SER A 322 6.14 -20.87 36.15
CA SER A 322 5.41 -21.81 37.00
C SER A 322 4.59 -21.02 38.01
N GLN A 323 3.54 -21.64 38.54
CA GLN A 323 2.70 -21.01 39.59
C GLN A 323 3.51 -20.66 40.83
N GLU A 324 4.45 -21.56 41.23
CA GLU A 324 5.36 -21.33 42.35
C GLU A 324 6.25 -20.11 42.10
N LEU A 325 6.73 -19.95 40.88
CA LEU A 325 7.53 -18.81 40.46
C LEU A 325 6.77 -17.51 40.56
N HIS A 326 5.51 -17.51 40.15
CA HIS A 326 4.64 -16.33 40.29
C HIS A 326 4.49 -15.90 41.76
N GLU A 327 4.23 -16.84 42.65
CA GLU A 327 4.11 -16.58 44.08
C GLU A 327 5.41 -16.01 44.67
N GLN A 328 6.55 -16.58 44.30
CA GLN A 328 7.86 -16.07 44.73
C GLN A 328 8.13 -14.66 44.22
N THR A 329 7.81 -14.39 42.96
CA THR A 329 7.98 -13.06 42.35
C THR A 329 7.10 -12.03 43.03
N VAL A 330 5.84 -12.34 43.30
CA VAL A 330 4.92 -11.47 44.02
C VAL A 330 5.42 -11.15 45.42
N LYS A 331 5.85 -12.19 46.18
CA LYS A 331 6.43 -12.03 47.52
C LYS A 331 7.66 -11.12 47.51
N ARG A 332 8.54 -11.29 46.51
CA ARG A 332 9.75 -10.47 46.33
C ARG A 332 9.42 -9.01 46.03
N ILE A 333 8.49 -8.74 45.14
CA ILE A 333 8.06 -7.36 44.83
C ILE A 333 7.45 -6.69 46.07
N HIS A 334 6.64 -7.40 46.85
CA HIS A 334 6.13 -6.89 48.08
C HIS A 334 7.24 -6.55 49.07
N LEU A 335 8.22 -7.47 49.25
CA LEU A 335 9.35 -7.26 50.09
C LEU A 335 10.20 -6.06 49.69
N GLU A 336 10.48 -5.89 48.39
CA GLU A 336 11.23 -4.74 47.86
C GLU A 336 10.50 -3.41 48.09
N ASN A 337 9.17 -3.39 47.96
CA ASN A 337 8.37 -2.22 48.24
C ASN A 337 8.35 -1.90 49.75
N ASP A 338 8.24 -2.93 50.61
CA ASP A 338 8.27 -2.77 52.04
C ASP A 338 9.67 -2.30 52.51
N LEU A 339 10.78 -2.80 51.91
CA LEU A 339 12.13 -2.33 52.21
C LEU A 339 12.33 -0.85 51.86
N ARG A 340 11.76 -0.36 50.74
CA ARG A 340 11.82 1.08 50.42
C ARG A 340 11.07 1.93 51.44
N ARG A 341 9.88 1.49 51.89
CA ARG A 341 9.12 2.17 52.93
C ARG A 341 9.82 2.12 54.28
N ALA A 342 10.50 1.02 54.61
CA ALA A 342 11.21 0.86 55.86
C ALA A 342 12.34 1.88 56.04
N LEU A 343 12.97 2.31 54.91
CA LEU A 343 13.95 3.42 54.93
C LEU A 343 13.32 4.74 55.37
N ASP A 344 12.16 5.07 54.83
CA ASP A 344 11.44 6.29 55.15
C ASP A 344 10.84 6.26 56.57
N GLN A 345 10.51 5.08 57.10
CA GLN A 345 9.88 4.86 58.40
C GLN A 345 10.89 4.56 59.52
N ASN A 346 12.20 4.59 59.24
CA ASN A 346 13.28 4.28 60.19
C ASN A 346 13.12 2.91 60.87
N GLU A 347 12.67 1.90 60.12
CA GLU A 347 12.46 0.53 60.65
C GLU A 347 13.77 -0.29 60.67
N PHE A 348 14.92 0.27 60.33
CA PHE A 348 16.21 -0.41 60.40
C PHE A 348 16.94 -0.04 61.67
N ALA A 349 17.43 -1.05 62.39
CA ALA A 349 18.27 -0.90 63.59
C ALA A 349 19.60 -1.61 63.37
N LEU A 350 20.69 -1.01 63.88
CA LEU A 350 21.98 -1.62 63.91
C LEU A 350 22.21 -2.40 65.20
N PHE A 351 22.49 -3.68 65.05
CA PHE A 351 22.91 -4.56 66.14
C PHE A 351 24.38 -4.86 65.99
N TYR A 352 25.09 -4.95 67.07
CA TYR A 352 26.54 -5.17 67.08
C TYR A 352 26.85 -6.54 67.67
N GLN A 353 27.55 -7.40 66.93
CA GLN A 353 28.00 -8.69 67.39
C GLN A 353 29.51 -8.63 67.65
N PRO A 354 29.97 -8.93 68.87
CA PRO A 354 31.39 -8.89 69.20
C PRO A 354 32.14 -10.05 68.55
N LYS A 355 33.31 -9.78 67.95
CA LYS A 355 34.28 -10.76 67.50
C LYS A 355 35.28 -10.92 68.60
N VAL A 356 35.40 -12.15 69.10
CA VAL A 356 36.30 -12.47 70.25
C VAL A 356 37.49 -13.34 69.80
N SER A 357 38.64 -13.13 70.37
CA SER A 357 39.82 -13.98 70.18
C SER A 357 39.66 -15.27 70.96
N MET A 358 40.53 -16.26 70.70
CA MET A 358 40.57 -17.53 71.41
C MET A 358 40.73 -17.38 72.94
N ASN A 359 41.27 -16.22 73.39
CA ASN A 359 41.46 -15.92 74.81
C ASN A 359 40.28 -15.13 75.42
N GLY A 360 39.12 -15.06 74.73
CA GLY A 360 37.93 -14.37 75.18
C GLY A 360 37.99 -12.81 75.10
N LYS A 361 39.04 -12.22 74.55
CA LYS A 361 39.15 -10.76 74.42
C LYS A 361 38.42 -10.31 73.17
N VAL A 362 37.58 -9.26 73.26
CA VAL A 362 36.93 -8.62 72.13
C VAL A 362 37.97 -7.95 71.26
N ILE A 363 38.04 -8.37 70.00
CA ILE A 363 38.98 -7.86 68.98
C ILE A 363 38.31 -6.99 67.91
N GLY A 364 37.00 -6.91 67.88
CA GLY A 364 36.20 -6.11 66.97
C GLY A 364 34.72 -6.31 67.18
N MET A 365 33.92 -5.54 66.45
CA MET A 365 32.44 -5.73 66.38
C MET A 365 32.02 -5.75 64.95
N GLU A 366 31.05 -6.62 64.63
CA GLU A 366 30.36 -6.64 63.35
C GLU A 366 29.01 -5.90 63.49
N ALA A 367 28.78 -4.90 62.64
CA ALA A 367 27.52 -4.20 62.62
C ALA A 367 26.55 -4.95 61.71
N LEU A 368 25.46 -5.45 62.26
CA LEU A 368 24.45 -6.21 61.58
C LEU A 368 23.16 -5.40 61.53
N ILE A 369 22.69 -5.09 60.30
CA ILE A 369 21.40 -4.44 60.13
C ILE A 369 20.26 -5.39 60.50
N ARG A 370 19.25 -4.92 61.20
CA ARG A 370 18.03 -5.63 61.54
C ARG A 370 16.83 -4.80 61.11
N TRP A 371 15.93 -5.42 60.38
CA TRP A 371 14.69 -4.81 59.97
C TRP A 371 13.61 -5.14 60.98
N GLN A 372 13.07 -4.11 61.62
CA GLN A 372 11.96 -4.22 62.60
C GLN A 372 10.63 -4.05 61.87
N HIS A 373 10.31 -5.04 61.00
CA HIS A 373 9.09 -5.03 60.20
C HIS A 373 7.84 -5.29 61.04
N SER A 374 6.77 -4.49 60.88
CA SER A 374 5.57 -4.55 61.70
C SER A 374 4.72 -5.82 61.47
N LYS A 375 4.99 -6.61 60.42
CA LYS A 375 4.21 -7.80 60.05
C LYS A 375 5.07 -9.08 59.85
N LEU A 376 6.37 -9.01 59.83
CA LEU A 376 7.30 -10.13 59.86
C LEU A 376 7.89 -10.24 61.27
#